data_ebdd440fb249f5aba506ceb0a76c88cf
#
_entry.id   ebdd440fb249f5aba506ceb0a76c88cf
#
_cell.length_a   1.000
_cell.length_b   1.000
_cell.length_c   1.000
_cell.angle_alpha   90.00
_cell.angle_beta   90.00
_cell.angle_gamma   90.00
#
_symmetry.space_group_name_H-M   'P 1'
#
loop_
_entity.id
_entity.type
_entity.pdbx_description
1 polymer ?
#
loop_
_entity_poly.entity_id
_entity_poly.type
_entity_poly.pdbx_seq_one_letter_code
_entity_poly.pdbx_strand_id
1 'polypeptide(L)'
;MIDYTINGIILICGAFLLMGVLMTKVSARAGVPSLVLFMIIGMILGSDISGLIYFSNAEVAQLVGVVALIIILFEGGLQTQWKNIRPVLGGSLVLATLGVLITTAVVAVAAYFVLGISVLEALLLGSIVGSTDAAAVFSVLAGQNIKGRISSTLEAESGTNDPMAMFLTIAFIQLILTPESSVFTMLGSFVLQMGVGAIFGVALGLLASWTINRIKLNASGLYAVLSVGFAIFIYSFTAILGGSGLLAVYLAALVIGTRDLTHSYSIISFNEGLAWLMQILMFVILGLLVFPSQLADWDLIWRGLILSLVLIFIARPIAVFVSTIFFDYSLNEKLFMSWAGLRGAVPIVLATFPMLANLDNSFLFFNIVFFIVLTSALLQGSTIPFFANKLKLNGRPSPKRIHSLELVSMDKANAEMLEVELTSKSPFAGQLVQTIGLPKQTLISAIIRSGRLVMPTGTTKLKVGDVLYVLTEKKQVSKVKMVLGEEDIVN
;
A
#
# COMPACT_ATOMS: atom_id res chain seq x y z
N MET A 1 18.66 21.69 23.84
CA MET A 1 17.38 22.14 23.26
C MET A 1 17.66 22.71 21.89
N ILE A 2 17.19 22.08 20.83
CA ILE A 2 17.30 22.68 19.50
C ILE A 2 16.33 23.86 19.52
N ASP A 3 16.89 25.07 19.32
CA ASP A 3 16.06 26.26 19.18
C ASP A 3 15.02 26.00 18.08
N TYR A 4 13.71 26.19 18.38
CA TYR A 4 12.64 26.11 17.39
C TYR A 4 12.70 27.27 16.38
N THR A 5 13.91 27.62 16.00
CA THR A 5 14.15 28.51 14.87
C THR A 5 13.75 27.78 13.59
N ILE A 6 13.39 28.54 12.56
CA ILE A 6 13.07 28.00 11.23
C ILE A 6 14.19 27.06 10.74
N ASN A 7 15.44 27.41 10.97
CA ASN A 7 16.61 26.61 10.59
C ASN A 7 16.68 25.28 11.36
N GLY A 8 16.31 25.26 12.65
CA GLY A 8 16.24 24.04 13.45
C GLY A 8 15.18 23.06 12.92
N ILE A 9 13.99 23.57 12.56
CA ILE A 9 12.93 22.75 11.97
C ILE A 9 13.36 22.17 10.62
N ILE A 10 13.96 22.99 9.75
CA ILE A 10 14.47 22.55 8.45
C ILE A 10 15.55 21.46 8.62
N LEU A 11 16.48 21.64 9.58
CA LEU A 11 17.51 20.64 9.89
C LEU A 11 16.89 19.31 10.33
N ILE A 12 15.89 19.37 11.23
CA ILE A 12 15.16 18.19 11.72
C ILE A 12 14.46 17.47 10.56
N CYS A 13 13.74 18.18 9.70
CA CYS A 13 13.09 17.59 8.53
C CYS A 13 14.09 16.91 7.59
N GLY A 14 15.21 17.56 7.30
CA GLY A 14 16.28 16.97 6.49
C GLY A 14 16.89 15.72 7.13
N ALA A 15 17.16 15.77 8.44
CA ALA A 15 17.68 14.63 9.19
C ALA A 15 16.69 13.44 9.19
N PHE A 16 15.37 13.67 9.32
CA PHE A 16 14.35 12.63 9.24
C PHE A 16 14.36 11.92 7.88
N LEU A 17 14.43 12.68 6.80
CA LEU A 17 14.46 12.09 5.47
C LEU A 17 15.73 11.26 5.25
N LEU A 18 16.90 11.78 5.64
CA LEU A 18 18.15 11.05 5.51
C LEU A 18 18.16 9.78 6.37
N MET A 19 17.77 9.87 7.64
CA MET A 19 17.68 8.71 8.53
C MET A 19 16.63 7.70 8.01
N GLY A 20 15.46 8.17 7.55
CA GLY A 20 14.44 7.33 6.97
C GLY A 20 14.98 6.50 5.81
N VAL A 21 15.61 7.13 4.83
CA VAL A 21 16.22 6.42 3.68
C VAL A 21 17.30 5.44 4.12
N LEU A 22 18.18 5.81 5.07
CA LEU A 22 19.21 4.91 5.59
C LEU A 22 18.61 3.71 6.31
N MET A 23 17.51 3.90 7.05
CA MET A 23 16.83 2.84 7.79
C MET A 23 16.12 1.83 6.87
N THR A 24 15.71 2.19 5.65
CA THR A 24 15.19 1.19 4.69
C THR A 24 16.24 0.14 4.35
N LYS A 25 17.51 0.54 4.23
CA LYS A 25 18.64 -0.40 4.00
C LYS A 25 18.91 -1.28 5.22
N VAL A 26 18.77 -0.75 6.42
CA VAL A 26 18.89 -1.52 7.68
C VAL A 26 17.73 -2.50 7.79
N SER A 27 16.50 -2.05 7.54
CA SER A 27 15.28 -2.86 7.49
C SER A 27 15.44 -4.08 6.60
N ALA A 28 15.87 -3.88 5.35
CA ALA A 28 16.08 -4.95 4.39
C ALA A 28 17.12 -6.00 4.85
N ARG A 29 18.14 -5.59 5.62
CA ARG A 29 19.15 -6.50 6.17
C ARG A 29 18.67 -7.21 7.44
N ALA A 30 17.95 -6.51 8.30
CA ALA A 30 17.45 -7.04 9.56
C ALA A 30 16.19 -7.92 9.39
N GLY A 31 15.53 -7.89 8.21
CA GLY A 31 14.27 -8.59 7.98
C GLY A 31 13.09 -8.03 8.80
N VAL A 32 13.17 -6.77 9.24
CA VAL A 32 12.13 -6.08 10.00
C VAL A 32 11.48 -5.03 9.10
N PRO A 33 10.14 -4.87 9.09
CA PRO A 33 9.49 -3.83 8.31
C PRO A 33 10.03 -2.42 8.60
N SER A 34 10.27 -1.62 7.55
CA SER A 34 10.83 -0.27 7.69
C SER A 34 9.98 0.67 8.54
N LEU A 35 8.67 0.46 8.56
CA LEU A 35 7.72 1.23 9.37
C LEU A 35 8.07 1.22 10.88
N VAL A 36 8.54 0.07 11.39
CA VAL A 36 8.97 -0.04 12.81
C VAL A 36 10.15 0.87 13.10
N LEU A 37 11.14 0.88 12.19
CA LEU A 37 12.32 1.72 12.36
C LEU A 37 11.97 3.22 12.31
N PHE A 38 11.03 3.62 11.43
CA PHE A 38 10.56 5.00 11.36
C PHE A 38 9.84 5.43 12.65
N MET A 39 8.99 4.56 13.21
CA MET A 39 8.35 4.81 14.50
C MET A 39 9.37 4.93 15.63
N ILE A 40 10.36 4.03 15.69
CA ILE A 40 11.43 4.07 16.71
C ILE A 40 12.22 5.38 16.59
N ILE A 41 12.53 5.86 15.38
CA ILE A 41 13.18 7.16 15.18
C ILE A 41 12.32 8.28 15.80
N GLY A 42 11.01 8.30 15.51
CA GLY A 42 10.10 9.27 16.10
C GLY A 42 10.10 9.23 17.62
N MET A 43 10.01 8.03 18.20
CA MET A 43 10.04 7.84 19.67
C MET A 43 11.36 8.33 20.30
N ILE A 44 12.51 8.00 19.70
CA ILE A 44 13.84 8.43 20.21
C ILE A 44 13.96 9.95 20.17
N LEU A 45 13.49 10.60 19.12
CA LEU A 45 13.59 12.05 18.95
C LEU A 45 12.52 12.81 19.73
N GLY A 46 11.52 12.11 20.25
CA GLY A 46 10.46 12.65 21.09
C GLY A 46 10.96 13.15 22.44
N SER A 47 10.03 13.77 23.19
CA SER A 47 10.31 14.42 24.47
C SER A 47 10.80 13.47 25.56
N ASP A 48 10.34 12.22 25.55
CA ASP A 48 10.60 11.25 26.62
C ASP A 48 12.03 10.70 26.63
N ILE A 49 12.64 10.50 25.47
CA ILE A 49 13.96 9.88 25.37
C ILE A 49 15.04 10.96 25.18
N SER A 50 14.98 11.70 24.07
CA SER A 50 16.02 12.70 23.77
C SER A 50 15.68 14.11 24.27
N GLY A 51 14.39 14.41 24.50
CA GLY A 51 13.94 15.75 24.83
C GLY A 51 14.11 16.77 23.68
N LEU A 52 14.38 16.29 22.46
CA LEU A 52 14.68 17.17 21.32
C LEU A 52 13.41 17.81 20.75
N ILE A 53 12.33 17.03 20.63
CA ILE A 53 11.07 17.48 20.01
C ILE A 53 9.91 17.15 20.94
N TYR A 54 9.18 18.18 21.37
CA TYR A 54 7.92 17.99 22.05
C TYR A 54 6.79 18.08 21.04
N PHE A 55 6.10 16.96 20.80
CA PHE A 55 4.98 16.89 19.86
C PHE A 55 3.79 16.18 20.49
N SER A 56 2.68 16.91 20.68
CA SER A 56 1.44 16.40 21.30
C SER A 56 0.19 16.78 20.52
N ASN A 57 0.35 17.31 19.29
CA ASN A 57 -0.76 17.80 18.49
C ASN A 57 -1.34 16.66 17.64
N ALA A 58 -2.45 16.06 18.13
CA ALA A 58 -3.16 14.98 17.44
C ALA A 58 -3.81 15.44 16.12
N GLU A 59 -4.21 16.73 15.98
CA GLU A 59 -4.79 17.25 14.74
C GLU A 59 -3.77 17.27 13.60
N VAL A 60 -2.56 17.75 13.88
CA VAL A 60 -1.47 17.74 12.90
C VAL A 60 -1.07 16.31 12.56
N ALA A 61 -0.98 15.42 13.55
CA ALA A 61 -0.69 14.01 13.31
C ALA A 61 -1.75 13.35 12.41
N GLN A 62 -3.04 13.61 12.68
CA GLN A 62 -4.14 13.11 11.86
C GLN A 62 -4.10 13.69 10.45
N LEU A 63 -3.91 15.00 10.29
CA LEU A 63 -3.83 15.63 8.97
C LEU A 63 -2.72 15.01 8.12
N VAL A 64 -1.51 14.90 8.69
CA VAL A 64 -0.38 14.28 7.99
C VAL A 64 -0.68 12.81 7.71
N GLY A 65 -1.26 12.08 8.66
CA GLY A 65 -1.66 10.69 8.50
C GLY A 65 -2.67 10.50 7.36
N VAL A 66 -3.72 11.29 7.31
CA VAL A 66 -4.75 11.21 6.24
C VAL A 66 -4.16 11.56 4.87
N VAL A 67 -3.37 12.64 4.78
CA VAL A 67 -2.71 13.01 3.51
C VAL A 67 -1.74 11.90 3.06
N ALA A 68 -0.99 11.33 3.98
CA ALA A 68 -0.10 10.21 3.68
C ALA A 68 -0.89 8.98 3.17
N LEU A 69 -2.01 8.63 3.82
CA LEU A 69 -2.87 7.53 3.38
C LEU A 69 -3.46 7.77 1.99
N ILE A 70 -3.88 9.00 1.66
CA ILE A 70 -4.35 9.36 0.31
C ILE A 70 -3.28 9.02 -0.73
N ILE A 71 -2.04 9.46 -0.50
CA ILE A 71 -0.94 9.26 -1.45
C ILE A 71 -0.53 7.78 -1.54
N ILE A 72 -0.44 7.08 -0.40
CA ILE A 72 -0.06 5.66 -0.35
C ILE A 72 -1.12 4.79 -1.05
N LEU A 73 -2.41 5.03 -0.78
CA LEU A 73 -3.50 4.30 -1.43
C LEU A 73 -3.59 4.61 -2.93
N PHE A 74 -3.34 5.86 -3.31
CA PHE A 74 -3.33 6.26 -4.72
C PHE A 74 -2.18 5.56 -5.46
N GLU A 75 -0.98 5.57 -4.90
CA GLU A 75 0.18 4.87 -5.46
C GLU A 75 -0.07 3.36 -5.57
N GLY A 76 -0.56 2.71 -4.51
CA GLY A 76 -0.91 1.30 -4.52
C GLY A 76 -1.95 0.96 -5.58
N GLY A 77 -2.99 1.79 -5.72
CA GLY A 77 -4.02 1.62 -6.75
C GLY A 77 -3.49 1.81 -8.18
N LEU A 78 -2.57 2.75 -8.40
CA LEU A 78 -1.92 2.96 -9.71
C LEU A 78 -1.10 1.75 -10.16
N GLN A 79 -0.43 1.07 -9.24
CA GLN A 79 0.38 -0.13 -9.54
C GLN A 79 -0.46 -1.40 -9.68
N THR A 80 -1.67 -1.37 -9.18
CA THR A 80 -2.58 -2.51 -9.17
C THR A 80 -3.18 -2.75 -10.56
N GLN A 81 -3.08 -3.98 -11.07
CA GLN A 81 -3.65 -4.36 -12.36
C GLN A 81 -5.03 -4.98 -12.20
N TRP A 82 -6.05 -4.38 -12.81
CA TRP A 82 -7.42 -4.88 -12.80
C TRP A 82 -7.54 -6.34 -13.26
N LYS A 83 -6.76 -6.75 -14.26
CA LYS A 83 -6.72 -8.13 -14.78
C LYS A 83 -6.38 -9.14 -13.69
N ASN A 84 -5.50 -8.78 -12.76
CA ASN A 84 -5.06 -9.67 -11.67
C ASN A 84 -6.03 -9.66 -10.49
N ILE A 85 -6.71 -8.53 -10.23
CA ILE A 85 -7.68 -8.39 -9.12
C ILE A 85 -9.03 -9.01 -9.47
N ARG A 86 -9.51 -8.85 -10.70
CA ARG A 86 -10.84 -9.32 -11.12
C ARG A 86 -11.15 -10.77 -10.71
N PRO A 87 -10.24 -11.76 -10.84
CA PRO A 87 -10.52 -13.14 -10.46
C PRO A 87 -10.66 -13.34 -8.94
N VAL A 88 -10.08 -12.46 -8.13
CA VAL A 88 -10.05 -12.58 -6.65
C VAL A 88 -10.96 -11.58 -5.96
N LEU A 89 -11.64 -10.70 -6.73
CA LEU A 89 -12.42 -9.57 -6.21
C LEU A 89 -13.48 -10.01 -5.19
N GLY A 90 -14.22 -11.09 -5.45
CA GLY A 90 -15.23 -11.57 -4.53
C GLY A 90 -14.67 -11.97 -3.17
N GLY A 91 -13.59 -12.76 -3.17
CA GLY A 91 -12.92 -13.18 -1.93
C GLY A 91 -12.31 -12.01 -1.17
N SER A 92 -11.67 -11.08 -1.89
CA SER A 92 -11.05 -9.88 -1.29
C SER A 92 -12.09 -8.94 -0.68
N LEU A 93 -13.23 -8.71 -1.35
CA LEU A 93 -14.31 -7.86 -0.81
C LEU A 93 -14.96 -8.47 0.43
N VAL A 94 -15.16 -9.78 0.46
CA VAL A 94 -15.70 -10.46 1.66
C VAL A 94 -14.68 -10.40 2.80
N LEU A 95 -13.38 -10.55 2.53
CA LEU A 95 -12.34 -10.37 3.53
C LEU A 95 -12.30 -8.91 4.04
N ALA A 96 -12.42 -7.94 3.16
CA ALA A 96 -12.38 -6.51 3.50
C ALA A 96 -13.64 -6.02 4.25
N THR A 97 -14.75 -6.72 4.15
CA THR A 97 -16.00 -6.35 4.83
C THR A 97 -16.31 -7.30 6.00
N LEU A 98 -16.75 -8.52 5.71
CA LEU A 98 -17.05 -9.51 6.73
C LEU A 98 -15.83 -9.87 7.58
N GLY A 99 -14.65 -9.97 6.96
CA GLY A 99 -13.40 -10.24 7.68
C GLY A 99 -13.05 -9.14 8.68
N VAL A 100 -13.24 -7.87 8.31
CA VAL A 100 -13.04 -6.73 9.24
C VAL A 100 -14.08 -6.77 10.35
N LEU A 101 -15.35 -7.02 10.07
CA LEU A 101 -16.40 -7.14 11.09
C LEU A 101 -16.11 -8.27 12.09
N ILE A 102 -15.70 -9.45 11.60
CA ILE A 102 -15.33 -10.59 12.47
C ILE A 102 -14.12 -10.22 13.33
N THR A 103 -13.09 -9.61 12.72
CA THR A 103 -11.89 -9.17 13.45
C THR A 103 -12.28 -8.17 14.54
N THR A 104 -13.09 -7.16 14.20
CA THR A 104 -13.62 -6.17 15.13
C THR A 104 -14.36 -6.83 16.29
N ALA A 105 -15.27 -7.76 16.02
CA ALA A 105 -16.06 -8.42 17.06
C ALA A 105 -15.19 -9.28 17.99
N VAL A 106 -14.26 -10.07 17.44
CA VAL A 106 -13.38 -10.95 18.26
C VAL A 106 -12.43 -10.13 19.11
N VAL A 107 -11.82 -9.08 18.53
CA VAL A 107 -10.94 -8.18 19.30
C VAL A 107 -11.75 -7.41 20.35
N ALA A 108 -12.96 -6.97 20.03
CA ALA A 108 -13.83 -6.26 20.97
C ALA A 108 -14.16 -7.13 22.19
N VAL A 109 -14.51 -8.42 21.99
CA VAL A 109 -14.74 -9.34 23.10
C VAL A 109 -13.49 -9.44 23.99
N ALA A 110 -12.31 -9.60 23.41
CA ALA A 110 -11.08 -9.65 24.17
C ALA A 110 -10.79 -8.33 24.91
N ALA A 111 -10.96 -7.20 24.22
CA ALA A 111 -10.74 -5.86 24.79
C ALA A 111 -11.68 -5.57 25.96
N TYR A 112 -12.97 -5.94 25.85
CA TYR A 112 -13.93 -5.81 26.93
C TYR A 112 -13.46 -6.48 28.23
N PHE A 113 -12.98 -7.72 28.13
CA PHE A 113 -12.52 -8.47 29.32
C PHE A 113 -11.12 -8.04 29.79
N VAL A 114 -10.20 -7.71 28.89
CA VAL A 114 -8.81 -7.40 29.22
C VAL A 114 -8.65 -5.98 29.72
N LEU A 115 -9.36 -5.01 29.10
CA LEU A 115 -9.24 -3.59 29.43
C LEU A 115 -10.33 -3.11 30.42
N GLY A 116 -11.44 -3.83 30.55
CA GLY A 116 -12.57 -3.42 31.42
C GLY A 116 -13.32 -2.20 30.89
N ILE A 117 -13.29 -1.95 29.58
CA ILE A 117 -13.95 -0.82 28.91
C ILE A 117 -15.37 -1.19 28.47
N SER A 118 -16.18 -0.22 28.07
CA SER A 118 -17.52 -0.45 27.57
C SER A 118 -17.53 -1.23 26.27
N VAL A 119 -18.66 -1.87 25.93
CA VAL A 119 -18.79 -2.66 24.69
C VAL A 119 -18.57 -1.80 23.44
N LEU A 120 -19.06 -0.55 23.42
CA LEU A 120 -18.88 0.36 22.30
C LEU A 120 -17.41 0.78 22.14
N GLU A 121 -16.72 1.06 23.24
CA GLU A 121 -15.29 1.36 23.23
C GLU A 121 -14.47 0.16 22.78
N ALA A 122 -14.83 -1.06 23.19
CA ALA A 122 -14.20 -2.30 22.74
C ALA A 122 -14.39 -2.52 21.24
N LEU A 123 -15.59 -2.27 20.71
CA LEU A 123 -15.88 -2.30 19.27
C LEU A 123 -15.10 -1.23 18.51
N LEU A 124 -14.97 -0.03 19.06
CA LEU A 124 -14.14 1.02 18.52
C LEU A 124 -12.68 0.58 18.39
N LEU A 125 -12.09 0.04 19.46
CA LEU A 125 -10.72 -0.48 19.44
C LEU A 125 -10.56 -1.60 18.40
N GLY A 126 -11.51 -2.53 18.34
CA GLY A 126 -11.52 -3.63 17.37
C GLY A 126 -11.60 -3.13 15.92
N SER A 127 -12.39 -2.06 15.65
CA SER A 127 -12.50 -1.47 14.32
C SER A 127 -11.21 -0.79 13.87
N ILE A 128 -10.56 -0.06 14.77
CA ILE A 128 -9.27 0.61 14.52
C ILE A 128 -8.22 -0.41 14.08
N VAL A 129 -8.10 -1.55 14.77
CA VAL A 129 -7.12 -2.58 14.41
C VAL A 129 -7.63 -3.58 13.37
N GLY A 130 -8.80 -3.33 12.77
CA GLY A 130 -9.43 -4.20 11.79
C GLY A 130 -8.75 -4.21 10.42
N SER A 131 -8.13 -3.10 9.99
CA SER A 131 -7.47 -2.99 8.68
C SER A 131 -6.13 -3.73 8.62
N THR A 132 -5.71 -4.12 7.41
CA THR A 132 -4.42 -4.80 7.15
C THR A 132 -3.63 -4.04 6.10
N ASP A 133 -2.31 -4.16 6.13
CA ASP A 133 -1.37 -3.44 5.26
C ASP A 133 -0.61 -4.40 4.34
N ALA A 134 -1.05 -4.50 3.09
CA ALA A 134 -0.38 -5.31 2.07
C ALA A 134 0.98 -4.73 1.66
N ALA A 135 1.15 -3.41 1.67
CA ALA A 135 2.42 -2.78 1.31
C ALA A 135 3.54 -3.17 2.30
N ALA A 136 3.22 -3.22 3.59
CA ALA A 136 4.14 -3.73 4.61
C ALA A 136 4.50 -5.20 4.38
N VAL A 137 3.54 -6.05 3.99
CA VAL A 137 3.79 -7.46 3.65
C VAL A 137 4.75 -7.58 2.47
N PHE A 138 4.52 -6.83 1.38
CA PHE A 138 5.35 -6.90 0.18
C PHE A 138 6.73 -6.28 0.39
N SER A 139 6.87 -5.28 1.24
CA SER A 139 8.18 -4.70 1.58
C SER A 139 9.12 -5.73 2.22
N VAL A 140 8.58 -6.61 3.06
CA VAL A 140 9.33 -7.70 3.71
C VAL A 140 9.61 -8.85 2.74
N LEU A 141 8.71 -9.07 1.80
CA LEU A 141 8.85 -10.10 0.76
C LEU A 141 9.72 -9.66 -0.42
N ALA A 142 10.36 -8.49 -0.34
CA ALA A 142 11.19 -7.96 -1.41
C ALA A 142 12.20 -9.00 -1.92
N GLY A 143 12.04 -9.42 -3.18
CA GLY A 143 12.84 -10.49 -3.81
C GLY A 143 12.25 -11.91 -3.73
N GLN A 144 11.16 -12.15 -3.02
CA GLN A 144 10.42 -13.41 -3.03
C GLN A 144 9.10 -13.22 -3.77
N ASN A 145 8.94 -13.92 -4.89
CA ASN A 145 7.67 -13.90 -5.62
C ASN A 145 6.67 -14.84 -4.96
N ILE A 146 5.57 -14.30 -4.51
CA ILE A 146 4.42 -15.10 -4.07
C ILE A 146 3.51 -15.40 -5.26
N LYS A 147 2.75 -16.49 -5.18
CA LYS A 147 1.72 -16.81 -6.18
C LYS A 147 0.82 -15.61 -6.42
N GLY A 148 0.67 -15.19 -7.68
CA GLY A 148 -0.01 -13.94 -8.06
C GLY A 148 -1.42 -13.81 -7.50
N ARG A 149 -2.17 -14.94 -7.38
CA ARG A 149 -3.50 -14.94 -6.77
C ARG A 149 -3.51 -14.43 -5.33
N ILE A 150 -2.54 -14.84 -4.50
CA ILE A 150 -2.46 -14.42 -3.09
C ILE A 150 -2.07 -12.96 -3.00
N SER A 151 -1.07 -12.55 -3.79
CA SER A 151 -0.65 -11.15 -3.87
C SER A 151 -1.82 -10.25 -4.21
N SER A 152 -2.54 -10.55 -5.31
CA SER A 152 -3.70 -9.78 -5.73
C SER A 152 -4.86 -9.80 -4.71
N THR A 153 -5.03 -10.91 -3.96
CA THR A 153 -6.05 -10.97 -2.91
C THR A 153 -5.71 -10.01 -1.76
N LEU A 154 -4.45 -10.03 -1.29
CA LEU A 154 -4.00 -9.16 -0.20
C LEU A 154 -4.00 -7.68 -0.60
N GLU A 155 -3.59 -7.36 -1.84
CA GLU A 155 -3.65 -5.99 -2.38
C GLU A 155 -5.08 -5.46 -2.42
N ALA A 156 -6.01 -6.24 -2.99
CA ALA A 156 -7.40 -5.83 -3.09
C ALA A 156 -8.11 -5.79 -1.72
N GLU A 157 -7.77 -6.70 -0.80
CA GLU A 157 -8.24 -6.67 0.58
C GLU A 157 -7.80 -5.38 1.26
N SER A 158 -6.50 -5.07 1.25
CA SER A 158 -5.92 -3.90 1.93
C SER A 158 -6.50 -2.59 1.39
N GLY A 159 -6.60 -2.42 0.06
CA GLY A 159 -7.17 -1.20 -0.51
C GLY A 159 -8.66 -0.97 -0.20
N THR A 160 -9.39 -2.00 0.23
CA THR A 160 -10.83 -1.93 0.53
C THR A 160 -11.16 -2.06 2.02
N ASN A 161 -10.31 -2.67 2.84
CA ASN A 161 -10.55 -2.78 4.28
C ASN A 161 -10.24 -1.49 5.04
N ASP A 162 -9.33 -0.64 4.53
CA ASP A 162 -9.03 0.66 5.13
C ASP A 162 -10.25 1.60 5.16
N PRO A 163 -11.00 1.78 4.04
CA PRO A 163 -12.28 2.47 4.07
C PRO A 163 -13.30 1.87 5.03
N MET A 164 -13.35 0.54 5.15
CA MET A 164 -14.25 -0.16 6.06
C MET A 164 -13.90 0.09 7.53
N ALA A 165 -12.61 -0.01 7.88
CA ALA A 165 -12.13 0.26 9.23
C ALA A 165 -12.35 1.73 9.63
N MET A 166 -12.10 2.66 8.70
CA MET A 166 -12.36 4.09 8.92
C MET A 166 -13.85 4.36 9.16
N PHE A 167 -14.73 3.76 8.34
CA PHE A 167 -16.16 3.88 8.51
C PHE A 167 -16.61 3.38 9.89
N LEU A 168 -16.20 2.16 10.28
CA LEU A 168 -16.56 1.58 11.58
C LEU A 168 -16.03 2.42 12.75
N THR A 169 -14.80 2.92 12.65
CA THR A 169 -14.21 3.78 13.67
C THR A 169 -15.05 5.04 13.88
N ILE A 170 -15.38 5.76 12.81
CA ILE A 170 -16.22 6.96 12.87
C ILE A 170 -17.62 6.63 13.40
N ALA A 171 -18.21 5.53 12.93
CA ALA A 171 -19.54 5.11 13.35
C ALA A 171 -19.61 4.76 14.84
N PHE A 172 -18.61 4.04 15.39
CA PHE A 172 -18.56 3.74 16.82
C PHE A 172 -18.29 5.00 17.67
N ILE A 173 -17.46 5.93 17.20
CA ILE A 173 -17.29 7.24 17.85
C ILE A 173 -18.63 7.97 17.92
N GLN A 174 -19.39 8.01 16.81
CA GLN A 174 -20.73 8.63 16.79
C GLN A 174 -21.69 7.95 17.75
N LEU A 175 -21.71 6.61 17.82
CA LEU A 175 -22.58 5.88 18.76
C LEU A 175 -22.21 6.15 20.23
N ILE A 176 -20.92 6.37 20.54
CA ILE A 176 -20.47 6.72 21.89
C ILE A 176 -20.93 8.15 22.24
N LEU A 177 -20.80 9.10 21.30
CA LEU A 177 -21.14 10.50 21.53
C LEU A 177 -22.65 10.79 21.46
N THR A 178 -23.38 10.02 20.64
CA THR A 178 -24.83 10.18 20.40
C THR A 178 -25.54 8.82 20.55
N PRO A 179 -25.86 8.39 21.80
CA PRO A 179 -26.44 7.06 22.06
C PRO A 179 -27.83 6.82 21.41
N GLU A 180 -28.52 7.89 21.00
CA GLU A 180 -29.83 7.80 20.33
C GLU A 180 -29.74 7.33 18.86
N SER A 181 -28.53 7.19 18.32
CA SER A 181 -28.30 6.76 16.94
C SER A 181 -28.71 5.29 16.75
N SER A 182 -29.51 5.01 15.71
CA SER A 182 -29.98 3.65 15.42
C SER A 182 -28.94 2.87 14.59
N VAL A 183 -28.84 1.57 14.83
CA VAL A 183 -28.03 0.66 14.00
C VAL A 183 -28.48 0.68 12.54
N PHE A 184 -29.77 0.90 12.28
CA PHE A 184 -30.31 1.03 10.92
C PHE A 184 -29.76 2.28 10.19
N THR A 185 -29.64 3.41 10.91
CA THR A 185 -29.02 4.62 10.36
C THR A 185 -27.54 4.39 10.04
N MET A 186 -26.83 3.64 10.87
CA MET A 186 -25.46 3.24 10.62
C MET A 186 -25.31 2.36 9.36
N LEU A 187 -26.17 1.37 9.18
CA LEU A 187 -26.18 0.55 7.96
C LEU A 187 -26.50 1.37 6.70
N GLY A 188 -27.48 2.28 6.79
CA GLY A 188 -27.79 3.21 5.70
C GLY A 188 -26.63 4.11 5.35
N SER A 189 -25.94 4.66 6.35
CA SER A 189 -24.74 5.49 6.17
C SER A 189 -23.60 4.69 5.54
N PHE A 190 -23.43 3.41 5.90
CA PHE A 190 -22.44 2.53 5.29
C PHE A 190 -22.68 2.37 3.78
N VAL A 191 -23.90 1.98 3.40
CA VAL A 191 -24.27 1.79 1.99
C VAL A 191 -24.09 3.09 1.20
N LEU A 192 -24.50 4.21 1.78
CA LEU A 192 -24.35 5.54 1.16
C LEU A 192 -22.89 5.91 1.01
N GLN A 193 -22.08 5.81 2.07
CA GLN A 193 -20.66 6.19 2.02
C GLN A 193 -19.87 5.33 1.04
N MET A 194 -20.09 4.00 1.05
CA MET A 194 -19.41 3.10 0.12
C MET A 194 -19.92 3.28 -1.31
N GLY A 195 -21.24 3.45 -1.51
CA GLY A 195 -21.84 3.69 -2.82
C GLY A 195 -21.37 5.00 -3.47
N VAL A 196 -21.45 6.11 -2.72
CA VAL A 196 -20.97 7.42 -3.17
C VAL A 196 -19.46 7.36 -3.44
N GLY A 197 -18.68 6.74 -2.53
CA GLY A 197 -17.25 6.54 -2.72
C GLY A 197 -16.91 5.77 -4.00
N ALA A 198 -17.62 4.68 -4.27
CA ALA A 198 -17.41 3.89 -5.48
C ALA A 198 -17.79 4.64 -6.76
N ILE A 199 -18.95 5.31 -6.78
CA ILE A 199 -19.42 6.06 -7.95
C ILE A 199 -18.47 7.20 -8.29
N PHE A 200 -18.12 8.05 -7.31
CA PHE A 200 -17.22 9.17 -7.56
C PHE A 200 -15.78 8.72 -7.79
N GLY A 201 -15.32 7.67 -7.14
CA GLY A 201 -14.00 7.09 -7.40
C GLY A 201 -13.83 6.68 -8.86
N VAL A 202 -14.79 5.92 -9.39
CA VAL A 202 -14.77 5.50 -10.80
C VAL A 202 -14.97 6.70 -11.74
N ALA A 203 -15.97 7.55 -11.50
CA ALA A 203 -16.28 8.68 -12.39
C ALA A 203 -15.13 9.70 -12.45
N LEU A 204 -14.58 10.10 -11.30
CA LEU A 204 -13.46 11.04 -11.25
C LEU A 204 -12.15 10.40 -11.71
N GLY A 205 -11.93 9.09 -11.52
CA GLY A 205 -10.82 8.35 -12.09
C GLY A 205 -10.85 8.33 -13.63
N LEU A 206 -12.04 8.16 -14.22
CA LEU A 206 -12.25 8.28 -15.66
C LEU A 206 -11.96 9.70 -16.16
N LEU A 207 -12.45 10.72 -15.44
CA LEU A 207 -12.20 12.13 -15.75
C LEU A 207 -10.71 12.46 -15.66
N ALA A 208 -10.03 11.99 -14.61
CA ALA A 208 -8.59 12.20 -14.44
C ALA A 208 -7.79 11.56 -15.58
N SER A 209 -8.08 10.28 -15.94
CA SER A 209 -7.43 9.60 -17.05
C SER A 209 -7.66 10.34 -18.38
N TRP A 210 -8.88 10.80 -18.62
CA TRP A 210 -9.22 11.59 -19.81
C TRP A 210 -8.46 12.92 -19.84
N THR A 211 -8.40 13.62 -18.70
CA THR A 211 -7.70 14.90 -18.57
C THR A 211 -6.20 14.73 -18.81
N ILE A 212 -5.57 13.74 -18.16
CA ILE A 212 -4.14 13.44 -18.30
C ILE A 212 -3.78 13.17 -19.77
N ASN A 213 -4.61 12.42 -20.49
CA ASN A 213 -4.35 12.07 -21.88
C ASN A 213 -4.66 13.20 -22.89
N ARG A 214 -5.47 14.19 -22.50
CA ARG A 214 -5.87 15.33 -23.38
C ARG A 214 -5.04 16.58 -23.16
N ILE A 215 -4.59 16.80 -21.94
CA ILE A 215 -3.82 17.99 -21.58
C ILE A 215 -2.41 17.87 -22.17
N LYS A 216 -1.97 18.92 -22.86
CA LYS A 216 -0.62 19.00 -23.44
C LYS A 216 0.24 19.88 -22.55
N LEU A 217 0.87 19.29 -21.52
CA LEU A 217 1.78 19.99 -20.63
C LEU A 217 3.20 19.95 -21.20
N ASN A 218 3.94 21.03 -21.01
CA ASN A 218 5.30 21.19 -21.58
C ASN A 218 6.36 20.38 -20.83
N ALA A 219 6.06 19.92 -19.59
CA ALA A 219 6.98 19.16 -18.76
C ALA A 219 6.32 17.89 -18.23
N SER A 220 7.02 16.76 -18.33
CA SER A 220 6.53 15.45 -17.83
C SER A 220 6.24 15.45 -16.34
N GLY A 221 7.04 16.18 -15.54
CA GLY A 221 6.81 16.31 -14.10
C GLY A 221 5.47 16.94 -13.72
N LEU A 222 4.89 17.79 -14.60
CA LEU A 222 3.57 18.39 -14.34
C LEU A 222 2.43 17.37 -14.40
N TYR A 223 2.57 16.29 -15.19
CA TYR A 223 1.61 15.18 -15.20
C TYR A 223 1.58 14.43 -13.87
N ALA A 224 2.75 14.28 -13.25
CA ALA A 224 2.86 13.67 -11.93
C ALA A 224 2.20 14.55 -10.85
N VAL A 225 2.47 15.85 -10.87
CA VAL A 225 1.82 16.82 -9.96
C VAL A 225 0.30 16.84 -10.17
N LEU A 226 -0.16 16.80 -11.42
CA LEU A 226 -1.58 16.74 -11.77
C LEU A 226 -2.24 15.48 -11.19
N SER A 227 -1.56 14.33 -11.24
CA SER A 227 -2.08 13.08 -10.68
C SER A 227 -2.26 13.15 -9.16
N VAL A 228 -1.32 13.75 -8.44
CA VAL A 228 -1.43 14.01 -6.98
C VAL A 228 -2.57 14.99 -6.69
N GLY A 229 -2.69 16.05 -7.51
CA GLY A 229 -3.81 16.99 -7.39
C GLY A 229 -5.16 16.30 -7.52
N PHE A 230 -5.30 15.37 -8.47
CA PHE A 230 -6.51 14.55 -8.58
C PHE A 230 -6.72 13.65 -7.37
N ALA A 231 -5.68 13.00 -6.82
CA ALA A 231 -5.82 12.14 -5.64
C ALA A 231 -6.40 12.91 -4.44
N ILE A 232 -5.84 14.07 -4.13
CA ILE A 232 -6.30 14.93 -3.02
C ILE A 232 -7.71 15.48 -3.31
N PHE A 233 -7.96 15.93 -4.53
CA PHE A 233 -9.28 16.44 -4.93
C PHE A 233 -10.36 15.37 -4.83
N ILE A 234 -10.11 14.16 -5.35
CA ILE A 234 -11.06 13.02 -5.32
C ILE A 234 -11.42 12.67 -3.87
N TYR A 235 -10.41 12.58 -2.99
CA TYR A 235 -10.66 12.33 -1.56
C TYR A 235 -11.58 13.38 -0.97
N SER A 236 -11.18 14.65 -1.05
CA SER A 236 -11.88 15.74 -0.38
C SER A 236 -13.27 15.98 -0.95
N PHE A 237 -13.40 15.95 -2.28
CA PHE A 237 -14.69 16.14 -2.95
C PHE A 237 -15.68 15.03 -2.58
N THR A 238 -15.24 13.77 -2.59
CA THR A 238 -16.09 12.63 -2.22
C THR A 238 -16.47 12.68 -0.74
N ALA A 239 -15.54 13.04 0.14
CA ALA A 239 -15.79 13.15 1.58
C ALA A 239 -16.80 14.26 1.90
N ILE A 240 -16.71 15.42 1.24
CA ILE A 240 -17.68 16.53 1.39
C ILE A 240 -19.09 16.09 0.98
N LEU A 241 -19.21 15.23 -0.03
CA LEU A 241 -20.49 14.67 -0.47
C LEU A 241 -20.99 13.50 0.40
N GLY A 242 -20.33 13.22 1.51
CA GLY A 242 -20.70 12.14 2.43
C GLY A 242 -20.29 10.73 1.98
N GLY A 243 -19.39 10.63 1.00
CA GLY A 243 -18.83 9.36 0.53
C GLY A 243 -17.51 9.00 1.21
N SER A 244 -17.09 7.73 1.07
CA SER A 244 -15.77 7.30 1.52
C SER A 244 -14.67 7.82 0.59
N GLY A 245 -13.92 8.85 1.04
CA GLY A 245 -12.84 9.45 0.27
C GLY A 245 -11.69 8.45 -0.01
N LEU A 246 -11.33 7.60 0.96
CA LEU A 246 -10.27 6.60 0.77
C LEU A 246 -10.66 5.56 -0.29
N LEU A 247 -11.91 5.07 -0.28
CA LEU A 247 -12.40 4.16 -1.30
C LEU A 247 -12.39 4.83 -2.68
N ALA A 248 -12.81 6.10 -2.76
CA ALA A 248 -12.84 6.84 -4.02
C ALA A 248 -11.43 7.01 -4.60
N VAL A 249 -10.44 7.35 -3.77
CA VAL A 249 -9.03 7.47 -4.20
C VAL A 249 -8.49 6.13 -4.71
N TYR A 250 -8.70 5.04 -3.97
CA TYR A 250 -8.22 3.73 -4.37
C TYR A 250 -8.83 3.28 -5.71
N LEU A 251 -10.16 3.39 -5.86
CA LEU A 251 -10.85 3.03 -7.12
C LEU A 251 -10.46 3.95 -8.28
N ALA A 252 -10.30 5.24 -8.02
CA ALA A 252 -9.83 6.17 -9.05
C ALA A 252 -8.41 5.81 -9.51
N ALA A 253 -7.51 5.53 -8.59
CA ALA A 253 -6.14 5.11 -8.89
C ALA A 253 -6.11 3.80 -9.69
N LEU A 254 -6.94 2.81 -9.33
CA LEU A 254 -7.10 1.56 -10.07
C LEU A 254 -7.60 1.80 -11.50
N VAL A 255 -8.58 2.70 -11.69
CA VAL A 255 -9.08 3.09 -13.02
C VAL A 255 -7.99 3.77 -13.83
N ILE A 256 -7.24 4.70 -13.23
CA ILE A 256 -6.14 5.42 -13.87
C ILE A 256 -5.03 4.44 -14.26
N GLY A 257 -4.59 3.58 -13.35
CA GLY A 257 -3.49 2.62 -13.55
C GLY A 257 -3.78 1.51 -14.57
N THR A 258 -5.08 1.23 -14.83
CA THR A 258 -5.50 0.23 -15.83
C THR A 258 -5.51 0.79 -17.25
N ARG A 259 -5.45 2.10 -17.41
CA ARG A 259 -5.52 2.76 -18.74
C ARG A 259 -4.14 3.10 -19.27
N ASP A 260 -4.01 3.14 -20.57
CA ASP A 260 -2.82 3.66 -21.24
C ASP A 260 -2.76 5.18 -21.01
N LEU A 261 -1.80 5.59 -20.17
CA LEU A 261 -1.60 7.00 -19.81
C LEU A 261 -0.43 7.60 -20.59
N THR A 262 -0.60 8.84 -20.99
CA THR A 262 0.51 9.68 -21.43
C THR A 262 1.44 9.94 -20.22
N HIS A 263 2.75 9.74 -20.36
CA HIS A 263 3.75 9.88 -19.29
C HIS A 263 3.53 8.96 -18.06
N SER A 264 3.01 7.74 -18.28
CA SER A 264 2.73 6.74 -17.24
C SER A 264 3.94 6.50 -16.32
N TYR A 265 5.14 6.35 -16.87
CA TYR A 265 6.37 6.14 -16.10
C TYR A 265 6.65 7.31 -15.13
N SER A 266 6.56 8.54 -15.62
CA SER A 266 6.78 9.73 -14.79
C SER A 266 5.76 9.84 -13.65
N ILE A 267 4.49 9.53 -13.93
CA ILE A 267 3.41 9.53 -12.93
C ILE A 267 3.69 8.47 -11.86
N ILE A 268 3.95 7.23 -12.26
CA ILE A 268 4.15 6.11 -11.33
C ILE A 268 5.40 6.33 -10.47
N SER A 269 6.53 6.67 -11.09
CA SER A 269 7.81 6.84 -10.40
C SER A 269 7.79 8.01 -9.39
N PHE A 270 7.11 9.10 -9.75
CA PHE A 270 6.96 10.24 -8.84
C PHE A 270 6.04 9.89 -7.65
N ASN A 271 4.89 9.24 -7.91
CA ASN A 271 3.97 8.84 -6.85
C ASN A 271 4.61 7.81 -5.92
N GLU A 272 5.43 6.88 -6.43
CA GLU A 272 6.20 5.94 -5.62
C GLU A 272 7.17 6.68 -4.67
N GLY A 273 7.96 7.62 -5.21
CA GLY A 273 8.86 8.43 -4.37
C GLY A 273 8.10 9.27 -3.33
N LEU A 274 6.95 9.84 -3.73
CA LEU A 274 6.11 10.63 -2.82
C LEU A 274 5.47 9.75 -1.74
N ALA A 275 5.03 8.53 -2.08
CA ALA A 275 4.49 7.57 -1.12
C ALA A 275 5.55 7.17 -0.07
N TRP A 276 6.80 6.91 -0.47
CA TRP A 276 7.90 6.69 0.46
C TRP A 276 8.13 7.88 1.39
N LEU A 277 8.13 9.11 0.84
CA LEU A 277 8.28 10.33 1.64
C LEU A 277 7.15 10.46 2.67
N MET A 278 5.91 10.26 2.23
CA MET A 278 4.73 10.31 3.11
C MET A 278 4.76 9.21 4.18
N GLN A 279 5.20 8.02 3.82
CA GLN A 279 5.33 6.90 4.76
C GLN A 279 6.36 7.22 5.87
N ILE A 280 7.54 7.72 5.50
CA ILE A 280 8.57 8.12 6.47
C ILE A 280 8.01 9.23 7.39
N LEU A 281 7.45 10.30 6.81
CA LEU A 281 6.93 11.44 7.54
C LEU A 281 5.83 11.02 8.53
N MET A 282 4.87 10.24 8.06
CA MET A 282 3.74 9.78 8.86
C MET A 282 4.19 8.93 10.05
N PHE A 283 5.02 7.89 9.80
CA PHE A 283 5.45 7.01 10.89
C PHE A 283 6.37 7.71 11.90
N VAL A 284 7.20 8.65 11.45
CA VAL A 284 8.02 9.46 12.37
C VAL A 284 7.13 10.38 13.22
N ILE A 285 6.14 11.06 12.63
CA ILE A 285 5.21 11.93 13.36
C ILE A 285 4.35 11.12 14.35
N LEU A 286 3.84 9.96 13.91
CA LEU A 286 3.08 9.08 14.79
C LEU A 286 3.97 8.51 15.91
N GLY A 287 5.25 8.25 15.63
CA GLY A 287 6.24 7.88 16.63
C GLY A 287 6.54 9.00 17.64
N LEU A 288 6.58 10.27 17.18
CA LEU A 288 6.72 11.44 18.08
C LEU A 288 5.54 11.63 19.03
N LEU A 289 4.34 11.19 18.61
CA LEU A 289 3.11 11.28 19.42
C LEU A 289 3.09 10.24 20.55
N VAL A 290 3.95 9.21 20.48
CA VAL A 290 4.07 8.16 21.48
C VAL A 290 5.02 8.59 22.59
N PHE A 291 4.60 8.36 23.82
CA PHE A 291 5.43 8.55 25.03
C PHE A 291 5.92 7.18 25.52
N PRO A 292 7.19 6.81 25.29
CA PRO A 292 7.74 5.51 25.70
C PRO A 292 7.60 5.19 27.18
N SER A 293 7.64 6.20 28.06
CA SER A 293 7.39 6.05 29.49
C SER A 293 6.02 5.48 29.80
N GLN A 294 4.99 5.87 29.03
CA GLN A 294 3.64 5.33 29.18
C GLN A 294 3.52 3.92 28.60
N LEU A 295 4.24 3.62 27.51
CA LEU A 295 4.29 2.27 26.93
C LEU A 295 5.03 1.26 27.83
N ALA A 296 5.96 1.74 28.66
CA ALA A 296 6.74 0.91 29.59
C ALA A 296 5.94 0.49 30.82
N ASP A 297 4.68 0.95 30.99
CA ASP A 297 3.81 0.48 32.06
C ASP A 297 3.52 -1.01 31.87
N TRP A 298 3.81 -1.81 32.92
CA TRP A 298 3.63 -3.25 32.90
C TRP A 298 2.17 -3.65 32.62
N ASP A 299 1.23 -2.88 33.14
CA ASP A 299 -0.19 -3.13 32.94
C ASP A 299 -0.60 -2.96 31.46
N LEU A 300 -0.06 -1.96 30.78
CA LEU A 300 -0.28 -1.75 29.36
C LEU A 300 0.41 -2.83 28.51
N ILE A 301 1.63 -3.23 28.86
CA ILE A 301 2.42 -4.23 28.12
C ILE A 301 1.68 -5.57 28.05
N TRP A 302 1.26 -6.14 29.20
CA TRP A 302 0.61 -7.44 29.19
C TRP A 302 -0.77 -7.40 28.53
N ARG A 303 -1.54 -6.33 28.70
CA ARG A 303 -2.83 -6.13 28.04
C ARG A 303 -2.66 -5.99 26.51
N GLY A 304 -1.72 -5.17 26.07
CA GLY A 304 -1.39 -5.02 24.67
C GLY A 304 -0.89 -6.32 24.03
N LEU A 305 -0.07 -7.10 24.76
CA LEU A 305 0.43 -8.38 24.30
C LEU A 305 -0.71 -9.39 24.13
N ILE A 306 -1.61 -9.52 25.10
CA ILE A 306 -2.77 -10.41 24.98
C ILE A 306 -3.63 -10.03 23.78
N LEU A 307 -3.97 -8.75 23.62
CA LEU A 307 -4.78 -8.29 22.50
C LEU A 307 -4.08 -8.52 21.16
N SER A 308 -2.76 -8.33 21.08
CA SER A 308 -1.97 -8.65 19.90
C SER A 308 -2.01 -10.15 19.56
N LEU A 309 -1.85 -11.02 20.57
CA LEU A 309 -1.90 -12.47 20.39
C LEU A 309 -3.32 -12.93 19.97
N VAL A 310 -4.37 -12.37 20.57
CA VAL A 310 -5.75 -12.65 20.19
C VAL A 310 -5.99 -12.20 18.74
N LEU A 311 -5.51 -11.03 18.36
CA LEU A 311 -5.64 -10.53 16.99
C LEU A 311 -4.96 -11.45 15.98
N ILE A 312 -3.69 -11.83 16.25
CA ILE A 312 -2.85 -12.60 15.31
C ILE A 312 -3.30 -14.06 15.24
N PHE A 313 -3.55 -14.71 16.38
CA PHE A 313 -3.77 -16.16 16.43
C PHE A 313 -5.24 -16.58 16.47
N ILE A 314 -6.16 -15.69 16.79
CA ILE A 314 -7.60 -16.00 16.91
C ILE A 314 -8.42 -15.18 15.92
N ALA A 315 -8.42 -13.85 16.02
CA ALA A 315 -9.31 -12.99 15.26
C ALA A 315 -9.04 -13.08 13.75
N ARG A 316 -7.78 -12.92 13.35
CA ARG A 316 -7.40 -12.96 11.93
C ARG A 316 -7.62 -14.34 11.29
N PRO A 317 -7.20 -15.47 11.88
CA PRO A 317 -7.52 -16.78 11.35
C PRO A 317 -9.03 -17.01 11.20
N ILE A 318 -9.83 -16.74 12.23
CA ILE A 318 -11.31 -16.88 12.15
C ILE A 318 -11.84 -16.03 10.99
N ALA A 319 -11.45 -14.77 10.89
CA ALA A 319 -11.87 -13.86 9.82
C ALA A 319 -11.54 -14.42 8.44
N VAL A 320 -10.31 -14.91 8.23
CA VAL A 320 -9.88 -15.47 6.93
C VAL A 320 -10.65 -16.75 6.60
N PHE A 321 -10.71 -17.70 7.54
CA PHE A 321 -11.37 -18.99 7.29
C PHE A 321 -12.86 -18.83 7.02
N VAL A 322 -13.57 -17.99 7.77
CA VAL A 322 -15.00 -17.73 7.59
C VAL A 322 -15.26 -16.97 6.30
N SER A 323 -14.51 -15.90 6.02
CA SER A 323 -14.70 -15.07 4.82
C SER A 323 -14.36 -15.80 3.52
N THR A 324 -13.48 -16.80 3.57
CA THR A 324 -13.05 -17.55 2.39
C THR A 324 -13.72 -18.92 2.23
N ILE A 325 -14.76 -19.24 3.02
CA ILE A 325 -15.40 -20.58 3.02
C ILE A 325 -16.01 -20.92 1.66
N PHE A 326 -16.54 -19.93 0.94
CA PHE A 326 -17.19 -20.09 -0.36
C PHE A 326 -16.26 -19.85 -1.55
N PHE A 327 -14.95 -19.66 -1.30
CA PHE A 327 -13.96 -19.40 -2.33
C PHE A 327 -12.90 -20.50 -2.33
N ASP A 328 -12.41 -20.88 -3.54
CA ASP A 328 -11.44 -21.96 -3.74
C ASP A 328 -10.01 -21.55 -3.33
N TYR A 329 -9.80 -21.27 -2.05
CA TYR A 329 -8.48 -21.11 -1.48
C TYR A 329 -8.03 -22.40 -0.80
N SER A 330 -6.80 -22.85 -1.10
CA SER A 330 -6.20 -24.00 -0.42
C SER A 330 -5.91 -23.68 1.05
N LEU A 331 -5.77 -24.72 1.88
CA LEU A 331 -5.45 -24.54 3.31
C LEU A 331 -4.16 -23.72 3.50
N ASN A 332 -3.13 -23.97 2.67
CA ASN A 332 -1.86 -23.24 2.75
C ASN A 332 -2.05 -21.75 2.42
N GLU A 333 -2.90 -21.41 1.46
CA GLU A 333 -3.24 -20.03 1.12
C GLU A 333 -3.99 -19.35 2.27
N LYS A 334 -4.99 -20.03 2.87
CA LYS A 334 -5.72 -19.49 4.02
C LYS A 334 -4.82 -19.27 5.24
N LEU A 335 -3.93 -20.21 5.54
CA LEU A 335 -2.95 -20.06 6.62
C LEU A 335 -1.99 -18.90 6.36
N PHE A 336 -1.53 -18.74 5.13
CA PHE A 336 -0.66 -17.62 4.77
C PHE A 336 -1.38 -16.29 4.86
N MET A 337 -2.60 -16.16 4.31
CA MET A 337 -3.40 -14.92 4.43
C MET A 337 -3.73 -14.58 5.88
N SER A 338 -3.93 -15.59 6.74
CA SER A 338 -4.10 -15.38 8.17
C SER A 338 -2.84 -14.79 8.80
N TRP A 339 -1.65 -15.26 8.41
CA TRP A 339 -0.38 -14.77 8.92
C TRP A 339 0.03 -13.43 8.30
N ALA A 340 -0.26 -13.21 7.02
CA ALA A 340 0.08 -11.99 6.28
C ALA A 340 -0.82 -10.79 6.60
N GLY A 341 -1.69 -10.89 7.59
CA GLY A 341 -2.54 -9.78 8.06
C GLY A 341 -1.77 -8.77 8.91
N LEU A 342 -0.67 -8.23 8.40
CA LEU A 342 0.11 -7.18 9.07
C LEU A 342 -0.74 -5.94 9.33
N ARG A 343 -0.53 -5.31 10.48
CA ARG A 343 -1.11 -4.00 10.81
C ARG A 343 -0.08 -2.93 10.50
N GLY A 344 -0.50 -1.95 9.71
CA GLY A 344 0.38 -0.88 9.24
C GLY A 344 -0.01 0.49 9.78
N ALA A 345 0.02 1.48 8.89
CA ALA A 345 -0.22 2.88 9.19
C ALA A 345 -1.66 3.19 9.59
N VAL A 346 -2.63 2.60 8.91
CA VAL A 346 -4.05 2.95 9.06
C VAL A 346 -4.55 2.81 10.50
N PRO A 347 -4.29 1.71 11.24
CA PRO A 347 -4.68 1.61 12.63
C PRO A 347 -4.16 2.77 13.50
N ILE A 348 -2.89 3.17 13.33
CA ILE A 348 -2.31 4.24 14.16
C ILE A 348 -2.92 5.60 13.81
N VAL A 349 -3.17 5.87 12.52
CA VAL A 349 -3.89 7.08 12.10
C VAL A 349 -5.32 7.07 12.64
N LEU A 350 -6.03 5.94 12.56
CA LEU A 350 -7.39 5.83 13.10
C LEU A 350 -7.43 5.98 14.63
N ALA A 351 -6.36 5.59 15.34
CA ALA A 351 -6.27 5.79 16.79
C ALA A 351 -6.18 7.27 17.21
N THR A 352 -5.91 8.20 16.28
CA THR A 352 -5.99 9.64 16.56
C THR A 352 -7.42 10.17 16.55
N PHE A 353 -8.38 9.47 15.91
CA PHE A 353 -9.77 9.91 15.82
C PHE A 353 -10.48 9.98 17.20
N PRO A 354 -10.35 8.98 18.09
CA PRO A 354 -10.85 9.07 19.46
C PRO A 354 -10.26 10.24 20.25
N MET A 355 -8.97 10.57 19.99
CA MET A 355 -8.29 11.70 20.64
C MET A 355 -8.93 13.04 20.23
N LEU A 356 -9.23 13.21 18.94
CA LEU A 356 -9.89 14.42 18.42
C LEU A 356 -11.37 14.51 18.82
N ALA A 357 -12.00 13.36 19.01
CA ALA A 357 -13.36 13.29 19.55
C ALA A 357 -13.42 13.51 21.07
N ASN A 358 -12.28 13.74 21.75
CA ASN A 358 -12.13 13.90 23.19
C ASN A 358 -12.78 12.78 24.01
N LEU A 359 -12.63 11.52 23.57
CA LEU A 359 -13.08 10.37 24.35
C LEU A 359 -12.16 10.12 25.56
N ASP A 360 -12.74 9.75 26.69
CA ASP A 360 -12.02 9.60 27.96
C ASP A 360 -10.82 8.64 27.87
N ASN A 361 -10.97 7.48 27.17
CA ASN A 361 -9.95 6.47 27.03
C ASN A 361 -9.08 6.61 25.76
N SER A 362 -9.08 7.77 25.10
CA SER A 362 -8.43 7.98 23.81
C SER A 362 -6.92 7.68 23.81
N PHE A 363 -6.21 8.11 24.86
CA PHE A 363 -4.77 7.82 25.00
C PHE A 363 -4.50 6.33 25.23
N LEU A 364 -5.36 5.65 26.00
CA LEU A 364 -5.27 4.19 26.16
C LEU A 364 -5.44 3.48 24.82
N PHE A 365 -6.42 3.89 24.01
CA PHE A 365 -6.63 3.32 22.68
C PHE A 365 -5.42 3.53 21.79
N PHE A 366 -4.88 4.75 21.76
CA PHE A 366 -3.70 5.06 20.96
C PHE A 366 -2.50 4.18 21.36
N ASN A 367 -2.19 4.07 22.65
CA ASN A 367 -1.07 3.28 23.15
C ASN A 367 -1.25 1.78 22.89
N ILE A 368 -2.45 1.22 23.09
CA ILE A 368 -2.77 -0.19 22.79
C ILE A 368 -2.66 -0.48 21.29
N VAL A 369 -3.23 0.38 20.44
CA VAL A 369 -3.15 0.23 18.97
C VAL A 369 -1.69 0.27 18.53
N PHE A 370 -0.93 1.24 19.02
CA PHE A 370 0.49 1.35 18.71
C PHE A 370 1.25 0.08 19.10
N PHE A 371 1.00 -0.46 20.30
CA PHE A 371 1.59 -1.70 20.78
C PHE A 371 1.21 -2.90 19.91
N ILE A 372 -0.06 -3.01 19.51
CA ILE A 372 -0.54 -4.06 18.59
C ILE A 372 0.16 -3.97 17.24
N VAL A 373 0.27 -2.77 16.66
CA VAL A 373 0.95 -2.56 15.36
C VAL A 373 2.43 -2.93 15.47
N LEU A 374 3.11 -2.49 16.52
CA LEU A 374 4.51 -2.79 16.75
C LEU A 374 4.73 -4.31 16.91
N THR A 375 3.91 -4.98 17.71
CA THR A 375 3.98 -6.44 17.93
C THR A 375 3.69 -7.20 16.63
N SER A 376 2.67 -6.80 15.89
CA SER A 376 2.32 -7.39 14.58
C SER A 376 3.48 -7.23 13.59
N ALA A 377 4.03 -6.03 13.46
CA ALA A 377 5.13 -5.76 12.55
C ALA A 377 6.41 -6.54 12.91
N LEU A 378 6.74 -6.64 14.21
CA LEU A 378 7.91 -7.39 14.66
C LEU A 378 7.71 -8.91 14.53
N LEU A 379 6.59 -9.44 15.01
CA LEU A 379 6.36 -10.90 15.03
C LEU A 379 6.01 -11.44 13.66
N GLN A 380 4.98 -10.89 13.02
CA GLN A 380 4.52 -11.35 11.72
C GLN A 380 5.48 -10.89 10.62
N GLY A 381 5.86 -9.60 10.59
CA GLY A 381 6.72 -9.04 9.55
C GLY A 381 8.02 -9.83 9.39
N SER A 382 8.77 -10.07 10.46
CA SER A 382 10.04 -10.81 10.39
C SER A 382 9.89 -12.28 9.97
N THR A 383 8.71 -12.88 10.15
CA THR A 383 8.46 -14.31 9.91
C THR A 383 7.69 -14.61 8.62
N ILE A 384 7.14 -13.61 7.91
CA ILE A 384 6.43 -13.80 6.63
C ILE A 384 7.25 -14.59 5.61
N PRO A 385 8.56 -14.30 5.36
CA PRO A 385 9.35 -15.06 4.40
C PRO A 385 9.48 -16.53 4.77
N PHE A 386 9.60 -16.83 6.06
CA PHE A 386 9.66 -18.21 6.56
C PHE A 386 8.35 -18.96 6.26
N PHE A 387 7.19 -18.35 6.54
CA PHE A 387 5.89 -18.95 6.27
C PHE A 387 5.62 -19.11 4.78
N ALA A 388 5.99 -18.15 3.94
CA ALA A 388 5.88 -18.25 2.49
C ALA A 388 6.63 -19.47 1.95
N ASN A 389 7.87 -19.67 2.42
CA ASN A 389 8.70 -20.82 2.05
C ASN A 389 8.12 -22.13 2.58
N LYS A 390 7.74 -22.20 3.87
CA LYS A 390 7.22 -23.42 4.53
C LYS A 390 5.91 -23.89 3.89
N LEU A 391 5.04 -22.98 3.51
CA LEU A 391 3.76 -23.27 2.88
C LEU A 391 3.86 -23.49 1.35
N LYS A 392 5.08 -23.41 0.78
CA LYS A 392 5.36 -23.60 -0.65
C LYS A 392 4.54 -22.66 -1.55
N LEU A 393 4.42 -21.41 -1.14
CA LEU A 393 3.64 -20.39 -1.84
C LEU A 393 4.52 -19.49 -2.73
N ASN A 394 5.81 -19.77 -2.80
CA ASN A 394 6.70 -19.08 -3.71
C ASN A 394 6.24 -19.31 -5.16
N GLY A 395 5.92 -18.22 -5.84
CA GLY A 395 5.61 -18.18 -7.25
C GLY A 395 6.89 -18.38 -8.07
N ARG A 396 6.72 -18.65 -9.36
CA ARG A 396 7.84 -18.53 -10.30
C ARG A 396 8.32 -17.08 -10.29
N PRO A 397 9.64 -16.83 -10.49
CA PRO A 397 10.09 -15.47 -10.68
C PRO A 397 9.19 -14.80 -11.72
N SER A 398 8.45 -13.78 -11.30
CA SER A 398 7.74 -12.97 -12.27
C SER A 398 8.81 -12.32 -13.13
N PRO A 399 8.74 -12.38 -14.45
CA PRO A 399 9.66 -11.63 -15.26
C PRO A 399 9.59 -10.18 -14.75
N LYS A 400 10.75 -9.61 -14.44
CA LYS A 400 10.85 -8.21 -14.05
C LYS A 400 9.99 -7.41 -15.02
N ARG A 401 9.10 -6.58 -14.50
CA ARG A 401 8.29 -5.71 -15.37
C ARG A 401 9.24 -5.06 -16.35
N ILE A 402 8.93 -5.20 -17.63
CA ILE A 402 9.62 -4.48 -18.67
C ILE A 402 9.35 -3.01 -18.39
N HIS A 403 10.38 -2.31 -17.92
CA HIS A 403 10.29 -0.88 -17.81
C HIS A 403 10.31 -0.32 -19.22
N SER A 404 9.15 0.08 -19.73
CA SER A 404 9.12 0.92 -20.92
C SER A 404 9.75 2.25 -20.54
N LEU A 405 10.99 2.47 -20.94
CA LEU A 405 11.61 3.78 -20.87
C LEU A 405 10.91 4.66 -21.89
N GLU A 406 9.99 5.49 -21.41
CA GLU A 406 9.39 6.51 -22.24
C GLU A 406 10.49 7.51 -22.63
N LEU A 407 10.82 7.59 -23.90
CA LEU A 407 11.76 8.57 -24.41
C LEU A 407 11.10 9.96 -24.37
N VAL A 408 11.22 10.62 -23.21
CA VAL A 408 10.60 11.91 -22.88
C VAL A 408 11.05 13.05 -23.83
N SER A 409 12.11 12.87 -24.60
CA SER A 409 12.63 13.92 -25.49
C SER A 409 12.03 13.93 -26.90
N MET A 410 11.12 13.02 -27.21
CA MET A 410 10.53 12.92 -28.54
C MET A 410 9.02 13.13 -28.55
N ASP A 411 8.57 14.24 -28.00
CA ASP A 411 7.16 14.68 -28.06
C ASP A 411 6.55 14.73 -29.47
N LYS A 412 7.39 14.58 -30.50
CA LYS A 412 7.01 14.49 -31.91
C LYS A 412 7.17 13.10 -32.55
N ALA A 413 7.92 12.20 -31.92
CA ALA A 413 8.09 10.83 -32.40
C ALA A 413 7.30 9.89 -31.49
N ASN A 414 6.23 9.33 -31.99
CA ASN A 414 5.33 8.38 -31.32
C ASN A 414 6.05 7.03 -31.02
N ALA A 415 7.22 7.11 -30.34
CA ALA A 415 8.15 5.99 -30.10
C ALA A 415 8.25 5.65 -28.61
N GLU A 416 8.43 4.38 -28.34
CA GLU A 416 8.56 3.79 -26.99
C GLU A 416 9.77 2.85 -26.96
N MET A 417 10.51 2.84 -25.86
CA MET A 417 11.61 1.91 -25.63
C MET A 417 11.15 0.80 -24.68
N LEU A 418 11.16 -0.42 -25.16
CA LEU A 418 10.82 -1.61 -24.40
C LEU A 418 12.07 -2.28 -23.83
N GLU A 419 12.04 -2.70 -22.58
CA GLU A 419 13.05 -3.54 -21.97
C GLU A 419 12.53 -4.99 -21.96
N VAL A 420 13.20 -5.91 -22.63
CA VAL A 420 12.77 -7.32 -22.77
C VAL A 420 13.90 -8.24 -22.32
N GLU A 421 13.68 -9.06 -21.28
CA GLU A 421 14.63 -10.07 -20.84
C GLU A 421 14.40 -11.39 -21.59
N LEU A 422 15.46 -11.94 -22.22
CA LEU A 422 15.39 -13.21 -22.91
C LEU A 422 15.48 -14.36 -21.92
N THR A 423 14.39 -15.11 -21.80
CA THR A 423 14.31 -16.32 -20.99
C THR A 423 14.66 -17.56 -21.81
N SER A 424 14.85 -18.72 -21.17
CA SER A 424 15.06 -20.02 -21.84
C SER A 424 13.87 -20.44 -22.74
N LYS A 425 12.70 -19.80 -22.56
CA LYS A 425 11.50 -20.04 -23.37
C LYS A 425 11.34 -19.04 -24.52
N SER A 426 12.18 -18.01 -24.57
CA SER A 426 12.11 -17.01 -25.65
C SER A 426 12.51 -17.64 -26.97
N PRO A 427 11.69 -17.53 -28.02
CA PRO A 427 11.91 -18.18 -29.32
C PRO A 427 13.20 -17.74 -30.02
N PHE A 428 13.74 -16.59 -29.60
CA PHE A 428 14.93 -15.97 -30.22
C PHE A 428 16.22 -16.18 -29.44
N ALA A 429 16.20 -16.90 -28.33
CA ALA A 429 17.39 -17.26 -27.61
C ALA A 429 18.29 -18.13 -28.49
N GLY A 430 19.54 -17.70 -28.76
CA GLY A 430 20.47 -18.34 -29.63
C GLY A 430 20.42 -17.92 -31.10
N GLN A 431 19.49 -17.07 -31.51
CA GLN A 431 19.38 -16.53 -32.88
C GLN A 431 20.19 -15.24 -33.06
N LEU A 432 20.42 -14.87 -34.33
CA LEU A 432 21.05 -13.59 -34.70
C LEU A 432 19.98 -12.47 -34.70
N VAL A 433 20.37 -11.26 -34.32
CA VAL A 433 19.47 -10.09 -34.31
C VAL A 433 18.76 -9.90 -35.66
N GLN A 434 19.48 -10.07 -36.77
CA GLN A 434 18.91 -9.92 -38.12
C GLN A 434 17.84 -10.96 -38.50
N THR A 435 17.76 -12.08 -37.78
CA THR A 435 16.82 -13.16 -38.08
C THR A 435 15.52 -13.11 -37.26
N ILE A 436 15.38 -12.17 -36.32
CA ILE A 436 14.25 -12.13 -35.40
C ILE A 436 12.93 -11.71 -36.08
N GLY A 437 12.99 -11.05 -37.24
CA GLY A 437 11.79 -10.60 -37.96
C GLY A 437 10.98 -9.52 -37.21
N LEU A 438 11.68 -8.56 -36.58
CA LEU A 438 11.03 -7.44 -35.89
C LEU A 438 10.14 -6.63 -36.84
N PRO A 439 9.01 -6.05 -36.35
CA PRO A 439 8.17 -5.15 -37.14
C PRO A 439 8.98 -3.99 -37.74
N LYS A 440 8.48 -3.42 -38.86
CA LYS A 440 9.09 -2.20 -39.43
C LYS A 440 9.15 -1.10 -38.38
N GLN A 441 10.18 -0.26 -38.41
CA GLN A 441 10.42 0.83 -37.47
C GLN A 441 10.64 0.34 -36.02
N THR A 442 11.19 -0.87 -35.87
CA THR A 442 11.62 -1.43 -34.58
C THR A 442 13.09 -1.70 -34.63
N LEU A 443 13.83 -1.28 -33.58
CA LEU A 443 15.27 -1.40 -33.50
C LEU A 443 15.67 -1.89 -32.10
N ILE A 444 16.52 -2.93 -32.01
CA ILE A 444 17.21 -3.25 -30.74
C ILE A 444 18.35 -2.25 -30.58
N SER A 445 18.17 -1.29 -29.67
CA SER A 445 19.11 -0.19 -29.46
C SER A 445 20.30 -0.57 -28.61
N ALA A 446 20.11 -1.50 -27.64
CA ALA A 446 21.14 -1.95 -26.73
C ALA A 446 20.81 -3.34 -26.16
N ILE A 447 21.84 -4.05 -25.73
CA ILE A 447 21.72 -5.33 -25.02
C ILE A 447 22.54 -5.25 -23.74
N ILE A 448 21.96 -5.56 -22.60
CA ILE A 448 22.71 -5.76 -21.36
C ILE A 448 22.93 -7.26 -21.18
N ARG A 449 24.19 -7.68 -21.18
CA ARG A 449 24.62 -9.07 -20.99
C ARG A 449 25.50 -9.20 -19.76
N SER A 450 25.05 -9.91 -18.76
CA SER A 450 25.79 -10.08 -17.48
C SER A 450 26.28 -8.75 -16.89
N GLY A 451 25.42 -7.71 -16.93
CA GLY A 451 25.72 -6.35 -16.42
C GLY A 451 26.61 -5.49 -17.33
N ARG A 452 26.96 -5.97 -18.54
CA ARG A 452 27.76 -5.19 -19.50
C ARG A 452 26.93 -4.79 -20.70
N LEU A 453 27.12 -3.56 -21.17
CA LEU A 453 26.48 -3.06 -22.37
C LEU A 453 27.11 -3.70 -23.62
N VAL A 454 26.28 -4.27 -24.48
CA VAL A 454 26.63 -4.81 -25.80
C VAL A 454 25.86 -4.00 -26.84
N MET A 455 26.56 -3.38 -27.78
CA MET A 455 25.96 -2.68 -28.92
C MET A 455 25.55 -3.74 -29.98
N PRO A 456 24.24 -3.91 -30.26
CA PRO A 456 23.79 -4.94 -31.18
C PRO A 456 24.12 -4.61 -32.62
N THR A 457 24.58 -5.61 -33.35
CA THR A 457 24.67 -5.61 -34.81
C THR A 457 23.77 -6.73 -35.35
N GLY A 458 23.48 -6.73 -36.65
CA GLY A 458 22.70 -7.82 -37.27
C GLY A 458 23.27 -9.24 -36.98
N THR A 459 24.57 -9.36 -36.82
CA THR A 459 25.32 -10.62 -36.54
C THR A 459 25.42 -10.90 -35.02
N THR A 460 24.93 -10.06 -34.16
CA THR A 460 24.96 -10.28 -32.72
C THR A 460 24.04 -11.48 -32.38
N LYS A 461 24.60 -12.52 -31.74
CA LYS A 461 23.85 -13.67 -31.24
C LYS A 461 23.25 -13.38 -29.89
N LEU A 462 21.93 -13.51 -29.76
CA LEU A 462 21.19 -13.34 -28.52
C LEU A 462 21.41 -14.55 -27.60
N LYS A 463 21.51 -14.29 -26.28
CA LYS A 463 21.69 -15.33 -25.26
C LYS A 463 20.59 -15.24 -24.22
N VAL A 464 20.28 -16.37 -23.58
CA VAL A 464 19.41 -16.39 -22.39
C VAL A 464 20.02 -15.53 -21.31
N GLY A 465 19.20 -14.66 -20.69
CA GLY A 465 19.62 -13.67 -19.68
C GLY A 465 20.07 -12.33 -20.28
N ASP A 466 20.03 -12.15 -21.63
CA ASP A 466 20.21 -10.84 -22.24
C ASP A 466 18.96 -9.97 -21.98
N VAL A 467 19.19 -8.73 -21.60
CA VAL A 467 18.13 -7.71 -21.53
C VAL A 467 18.24 -6.82 -22.76
N LEU A 468 17.20 -6.85 -23.59
CA LEU A 468 17.12 -6.09 -24.85
C LEU A 468 16.41 -4.76 -24.61
N TYR A 469 17.00 -3.67 -25.09
CA TYR A 469 16.34 -2.37 -25.20
C TYR A 469 15.86 -2.18 -26.63
N VAL A 470 14.53 -2.24 -26.82
CA VAL A 470 13.90 -2.23 -28.14
C VAL A 470 13.13 -0.95 -28.34
N LEU A 471 13.58 -0.12 -29.28
CA LEU A 471 12.90 1.11 -29.69
C LEU A 471 11.84 0.77 -30.75
N THR A 472 10.59 1.18 -30.54
CA THR A 472 9.49 0.93 -31.49
C THR A 472 8.43 2.04 -31.42
N GLU A 473 7.57 2.15 -32.45
CA GLU A 473 6.40 3.02 -32.38
C GLU A 473 5.35 2.48 -31.39
N LYS A 474 4.65 3.39 -30.66
CA LYS A 474 3.58 3.02 -29.70
C LYS A 474 2.54 2.07 -30.30
N LYS A 475 2.19 2.23 -31.56
CA LYS A 475 1.23 1.35 -32.28
C LYS A 475 1.74 -0.07 -32.50
N GLN A 476 3.04 -0.29 -32.41
CA GLN A 476 3.68 -1.58 -32.68
C GLN A 476 4.08 -2.33 -31.40
N VAL A 477 3.96 -1.72 -30.24
CA VAL A 477 4.35 -2.29 -28.94
C VAL A 477 3.77 -3.69 -28.72
N SER A 478 2.47 -3.86 -28.96
CA SER A 478 1.80 -5.17 -28.79
C SER A 478 2.34 -6.22 -29.76
N LYS A 479 2.66 -5.84 -31.00
CA LYS A 479 3.25 -6.76 -31.99
C LYS A 479 4.68 -7.13 -31.64
N VAL A 480 5.46 -6.16 -31.14
CA VAL A 480 6.84 -6.40 -30.68
C VAL A 480 6.86 -7.34 -29.50
N LYS A 481 5.97 -7.14 -28.53
CA LYS A 481 5.82 -8.05 -27.37
C LYS A 481 5.47 -9.47 -27.82
N MET A 482 4.53 -9.62 -28.74
CA MET A 482 4.14 -10.92 -29.30
C MET A 482 5.31 -11.58 -30.04
N VAL A 483 6.04 -10.86 -30.86
CA VAL A 483 7.21 -11.36 -31.59
C VAL A 483 8.32 -11.76 -30.62
N LEU A 484 8.59 -11.02 -29.56
CA LEU A 484 9.64 -11.32 -28.59
C LEU A 484 9.26 -12.40 -27.56
N GLY A 485 8.08 -13.03 -27.70
CA GLY A 485 7.65 -14.17 -26.88
C GLY A 485 7.06 -13.76 -25.54
N GLU A 486 6.65 -12.51 -25.40
CA GLU A 486 5.71 -12.11 -24.37
C GLU A 486 4.29 -12.38 -24.86
N GLU A 487 3.88 -13.62 -24.87
CA GLU A 487 2.46 -13.91 -24.92
C GLU A 487 1.81 -13.32 -23.66
N ASP A 488 0.88 -12.37 -23.85
CA ASP A 488 -0.19 -12.21 -22.89
C ASP A 488 -0.71 -13.61 -22.58
N ILE A 489 -0.46 -14.11 -21.38
CA ILE A 489 -1.09 -15.32 -20.90
C ILE A 489 -2.58 -14.99 -20.78
N VAL A 490 -3.25 -15.11 -21.94
CA VAL A 490 -4.69 -15.26 -22.01
C VAL A 490 -4.91 -16.74 -21.73
N ASN A 491 -5.09 -17.08 -20.47
CA ASN A 491 -5.93 -18.18 -19.97
C ASN A 491 -6.03 -18.08 -18.44
#